data_05e55f07612ffc15157e265dd70b9093
#
_entry.id   05e55f07612ffc15157e265dd70b9093
#
_cell.length_a   1.000
_cell.length_b   1.000
_cell.length_c   1.000
_cell.angle_alpha   90.00
_cell.angle_beta   90.00
_cell.angle_gamma   90.00
#
_symmetry.space_group_name_H-M   'P 1'
#
loop_
_entity.id
_entity.type
_entity.pdbx_description
1 polymer ?
#
loop_
_entity_poly.entity_id
_entity_poly.type
_entity_poly.pdbx_seq_one_letter_code
_entity_poly.pdbx_strand_id
1 'polypeptide(L)'
;QPKDIKIGLVYSRTGPLEAYGKQTQAGVVLGLDYATGGTMRVNGRKIVLVEKDDQGKPDVGKSQLASAYADDKVDLAIGPVSSGVALAMLPVAEENKKILIVEPAVADSITGDKWNRYIFRTGRNSSQDAAANAAAFDKEGVSVATLAQDYAFGRDGVKAFKDALKKAKIVHEEYLPTNTTDFTAGAQRVFDAMKDKPGRKILFII
;
A
#
# COMPACT_ATOMS: atom_id res chain seq x y z
N GLN A 1 10.79 32.91 -17.15
CA GLN A 1 9.79 31.84 -17.28
C GLN A 1 9.31 31.44 -15.91
N PRO A 2 8.03 31.12 -15.71
CA PRO A 2 7.55 30.62 -14.43
C PRO A 2 8.25 29.29 -14.11
N LYS A 3 8.59 29.11 -12.81
CA LYS A 3 9.28 27.91 -12.32
C LYS A 3 8.46 26.64 -12.60
N ASP A 4 9.11 25.57 -13.07
CA ASP A 4 8.47 24.27 -13.28
C ASP A 4 7.82 23.73 -11.99
N ILE A 5 6.81 22.87 -12.14
CA ILE A 5 6.22 22.08 -11.05
C ILE A 5 6.94 20.73 -11.08
N LYS A 6 7.68 20.41 -10.04
CA LYS A 6 8.36 19.12 -9.91
C LYS A 6 7.58 18.16 -9.00
N ILE A 7 7.26 16.98 -9.52
CA ILE A 7 6.57 15.92 -8.78
C ILE A 7 7.54 14.74 -8.64
N GLY A 8 7.87 14.37 -7.41
CA GLY A 8 8.61 13.15 -7.13
C GLY A 8 7.70 11.93 -7.25
N LEU A 9 8.06 10.94 -8.03
CA LEU A 9 7.38 9.65 -8.08
C LEU A 9 8.30 8.59 -7.47
N VAL A 10 8.04 8.23 -6.21
CA VAL A 10 8.80 7.21 -5.48
C VAL A 10 7.99 5.91 -5.52
N TYR A 11 8.49 4.92 -6.24
CA TYR A 11 7.73 3.69 -6.51
C TYR A 11 8.66 2.50 -6.70
N SER A 12 8.13 1.29 -6.62
CA SER A 12 8.88 0.05 -6.84
C SER A 12 9.11 -0.15 -8.35
N ARG A 13 10.10 0.57 -8.90
CA ARG A 13 10.52 0.42 -10.31
C ARG A 13 11.17 -0.94 -10.54
N THR A 14 11.84 -1.47 -9.52
CA THR A 14 12.42 -2.80 -9.49
C THR A 14 12.02 -3.54 -8.21
N GLY A 15 12.31 -4.82 -8.12
CA GLY A 15 12.03 -5.66 -6.96
C GLY A 15 10.68 -6.37 -7.02
N PRO A 16 10.22 -6.97 -5.91
CA PRO A 16 9.06 -7.90 -5.93
C PRO A 16 7.74 -7.23 -6.32
N LEU A 17 7.63 -5.92 -6.21
CA LEU A 17 6.42 -5.16 -6.55
C LEU A 17 6.52 -4.40 -7.88
N GLU A 18 7.51 -4.72 -8.73
CA GLU A 18 7.75 -4.06 -10.02
C GLU A 18 6.50 -3.99 -10.91
N ALA A 19 5.72 -5.08 -10.97
CA ALA A 19 4.50 -5.13 -11.78
C ALA A 19 3.48 -4.04 -11.38
N TYR A 20 3.30 -3.83 -10.09
CA TYR A 20 2.46 -2.75 -9.55
C TYR A 20 3.10 -1.38 -9.74
N GLY A 21 4.42 -1.29 -9.58
CA GLY A 21 5.17 -0.05 -9.81
C GLY A 21 5.00 0.47 -11.25
N LYS A 22 5.07 -0.40 -12.24
CA LYS A 22 4.80 -0.05 -13.65
C LYS A 22 3.39 0.48 -13.87
N GLN A 23 2.39 -0.12 -13.22
CA GLN A 23 1.00 0.34 -13.30
C GLN A 23 0.84 1.71 -12.64
N THR A 24 1.47 1.93 -11.49
CA THR A 24 1.46 3.23 -10.79
C THR A 24 2.06 4.32 -11.68
N GLN A 25 3.23 4.08 -12.24
CA GLN A 25 3.90 5.04 -13.13
C GLN A 25 3.03 5.37 -14.35
N ALA A 26 2.49 4.35 -15.03
CA ALA A 26 1.61 4.56 -16.17
C ALA A 26 0.34 5.34 -15.78
N GLY A 27 -0.27 5.01 -14.64
CA GLY A 27 -1.46 5.70 -14.14
C GLY A 27 -1.20 7.18 -13.83
N VAL A 28 -0.08 7.51 -13.20
CA VAL A 28 0.31 8.90 -12.91
C VAL A 28 0.54 9.68 -14.21
N VAL A 29 1.27 9.11 -15.17
CA VAL A 29 1.51 9.76 -16.46
C VAL A 29 0.22 10.00 -17.21
N LEU A 30 -0.65 8.99 -17.34
CA LEU A 30 -1.94 9.12 -18.01
C LEU A 30 -2.86 10.12 -17.31
N GLY A 31 -2.88 10.11 -15.97
CA GLY A 31 -3.67 11.06 -15.19
C GLY A 31 -3.20 12.51 -15.39
N LEU A 32 -1.90 12.74 -15.43
CA LEU A 32 -1.33 14.08 -15.71
C LEU A 32 -1.60 14.50 -17.16
N ASP A 33 -1.45 13.59 -18.11
CA ASP A 33 -1.77 13.84 -19.52
C ASP A 33 -3.23 14.27 -19.68
N TYR A 34 -4.15 13.48 -19.11
CA TYR A 34 -5.59 13.80 -19.12
C TYR A 34 -5.89 15.13 -18.45
N ALA A 35 -5.37 15.37 -17.26
CA ALA A 35 -5.65 16.60 -16.49
C ALA A 35 -5.11 17.87 -17.15
N THR A 36 -4.08 17.75 -17.98
CA THR A 36 -3.43 18.86 -18.67
C THR A 36 -3.80 18.98 -20.17
N GLY A 37 -4.68 18.10 -20.67
CA GLY A 37 -5.03 18.03 -22.08
C GLY A 37 -3.81 17.75 -22.98
N GLY A 38 -2.90 16.89 -22.54
CA GLY A 38 -1.68 16.49 -23.26
C GLY A 38 -0.53 17.49 -23.16
N THR A 39 -0.73 18.63 -22.52
CA THR A 39 0.28 19.73 -22.53
C THR A 39 1.37 19.56 -21.47
N MET A 40 1.14 18.73 -20.44
CA MET A 40 1.98 18.60 -19.25
C MET A 40 2.31 19.98 -18.63
N ARG A 41 1.32 20.90 -18.63
CA ARG A 41 1.45 22.26 -18.09
C ARG A 41 0.23 22.65 -17.29
N VAL A 42 0.44 23.43 -16.23
CA VAL A 42 -0.60 24.07 -15.42
C VAL A 42 -0.24 25.54 -15.26
N ASN A 43 -1.15 26.44 -15.66
CA ASN A 43 -0.93 27.91 -15.60
C ASN A 43 0.42 28.35 -16.20
N GLY A 44 0.79 27.76 -17.34
CA GLY A 44 2.05 28.05 -18.05
C GLY A 44 3.29 27.38 -17.45
N ARG A 45 3.19 26.73 -16.29
CA ARG A 45 4.29 25.99 -15.63
C ARG A 45 4.33 24.55 -16.16
N LYS A 46 5.52 24.10 -16.55
CA LYS A 46 5.73 22.70 -16.98
C LYS A 46 5.69 21.77 -15.75
N ILE A 47 5.04 20.62 -15.89
CA ILE A 47 5.14 19.51 -14.93
C ILE A 47 6.34 18.64 -15.32
N VAL A 48 7.18 18.35 -14.32
CA VAL A 48 8.36 17.48 -14.45
C VAL A 48 8.25 16.36 -13.43
N LEU A 49 8.22 15.11 -13.90
CA LEU A 49 8.30 13.94 -13.03
C LEU A 49 9.76 13.62 -12.70
N VAL A 50 10.05 13.45 -11.43
CA VAL A 50 11.34 12.98 -10.90
C VAL A 50 11.13 11.59 -10.35
N GLU A 51 11.52 10.58 -11.11
CA GLU A 51 11.29 9.18 -10.76
C GLU A 51 12.40 8.64 -9.84
N LYS A 52 12.01 7.95 -8.78
CA LYS A 52 12.88 7.33 -7.77
C LYS A 52 12.45 5.88 -7.53
N ASP A 53 13.41 4.97 -7.55
CA ASP A 53 13.17 3.55 -7.30
C ASP A 53 13.31 3.21 -5.80
N ASP A 54 12.25 2.76 -5.16
CA ASP A 54 12.28 2.30 -3.77
C ASP A 54 12.64 0.82 -3.62
N GLN A 55 12.69 0.06 -4.72
CA GLN A 55 13.00 -1.38 -4.74
C GLN A 55 12.07 -2.24 -3.84
N GLY A 56 10.96 -1.70 -3.37
CA GLY A 56 10.11 -2.32 -2.36
C GLY A 56 10.74 -2.36 -0.96
N LYS A 57 11.79 -1.57 -0.71
CA LYS A 57 12.56 -1.57 0.55
C LYS A 57 12.31 -0.27 1.35
N PRO A 58 11.88 -0.38 2.63
CA PRO A 58 11.56 0.79 3.47
C PRO A 58 12.72 1.80 3.57
N ASP A 59 13.95 1.35 3.82
CA ASP A 59 15.11 2.23 3.97
C ASP A 59 15.46 2.94 2.66
N VAL A 60 15.32 2.25 1.52
CA VAL A 60 15.55 2.83 0.19
C VAL A 60 14.48 3.88 -0.10
N GLY A 61 13.21 3.56 0.10
CA GLY A 61 12.11 4.50 -0.11
C GLY A 61 12.23 5.76 0.75
N LYS A 62 12.57 5.59 2.03
CA LYS A 62 12.87 6.71 2.95
C LYS A 62 13.98 7.61 2.39
N SER A 63 15.11 7.02 1.98
CA SER A 63 16.25 7.76 1.43
C SER A 63 15.90 8.45 0.10
N GLN A 64 15.19 7.77 -0.79
CA GLN A 64 14.78 8.31 -2.09
C GLN A 64 13.82 9.50 -1.94
N LEU A 65 12.87 9.44 -1.00
CA LEU A 65 11.97 10.57 -0.75
C LEU A 65 12.73 11.75 -0.16
N ALA A 66 13.65 11.52 0.77
CA ALA A 66 14.49 12.59 1.34
C ALA A 66 15.31 13.28 0.25
N SER A 67 15.96 12.53 -0.64
CA SER A 67 16.70 13.06 -1.80
C SER A 67 15.78 13.84 -2.75
N ALA A 68 14.58 13.32 -3.06
CA ALA A 68 13.62 14.02 -3.91
C ALA A 68 13.27 15.41 -3.35
N TYR A 69 13.05 15.51 -2.05
CA TYR A 69 12.73 16.80 -1.41
C TYR A 69 13.95 17.72 -1.25
N ALA A 70 15.09 17.18 -0.82
CA ALA A 70 16.26 17.97 -0.48
C ALA A 70 17.13 18.33 -1.69
N ASP A 71 17.39 17.37 -2.57
CA ASP A 71 18.33 17.53 -3.70
C ASP A 71 17.60 17.95 -4.97
N ASP A 72 16.57 17.18 -5.36
CA ASP A 72 15.80 17.45 -6.59
C ASP A 72 14.83 18.63 -6.44
N LYS A 73 14.53 19.04 -5.18
CA LYS A 73 13.62 20.16 -4.88
C LYS A 73 12.21 19.95 -5.44
N VAL A 74 11.68 18.72 -5.36
CA VAL A 74 10.30 18.47 -5.79
C VAL A 74 9.31 19.25 -4.93
N ASP A 75 8.21 19.68 -5.52
CA ASP A 75 7.17 20.45 -4.83
C ASP A 75 6.28 19.54 -3.98
N LEU A 76 6.01 18.33 -4.46
CA LEU A 76 5.30 17.26 -3.78
C LEU A 76 5.79 15.89 -4.29
N ALA A 77 5.41 14.80 -3.60
CA ALA A 77 5.72 13.45 -4.04
C ALA A 77 4.45 12.57 -4.09
N ILE A 78 4.50 11.52 -4.93
CA ILE A 78 3.49 10.48 -5.10
C ILE A 78 4.15 9.12 -4.90
N GLY A 79 3.44 8.17 -4.35
CA GLY A 79 3.88 6.80 -4.06
C GLY A 79 3.74 6.48 -2.56
N PRO A 80 4.27 5.35 -2.10
CA PRO A 80 4.83 4.21 -2.84
C PRO A 80 3.80 3.08 -3.03
N VAL A 81 4.26 1.96 -3.63
CA VAL A 81 3.44 0.75 -3.77
C VAL A 81 3.32 -0.02 -2.45
N SER A 82 4.44 -0.24 -1.78
CA SER A 82 4.51 -1.02 -0.54
C SER A 82 4.03 -0.22 0.67
N SER A 83 3.12 -0.78 1.47
CA SER A 83 2.69 -0.17 2.73
C SER A 83 3.84 -0.03 3.73
N GLY A 84 4.78 -0.99 3.77
CA GLY A 84 5.98 -0.89 4.62
C GLY A 84 6.89 0.27 4.21
N VAL A 85 7.07 0.49 2.91
CA VAL A 85 7.79 1.65 2.38
C VAL A 85 7.04 2.94 2.70
N ALA A 86 5.72 2.98 2.52
CA ALA A 86 4.90 4.15 2.85
C ALA A 86 5.11 4.58 4.31
N LEU A 87 5.01 3.66 5.26
CA LEU A 87 5.21 3.97 6.68
C LEU A 87 6.59 4.56 6.97
N ALA A 88 7.64 4.10 6.30
CA ALA A 88 8.99 4.67 6.44
C ALA A 88 9.11 6.07 5.83
N MET A 89 8.28 6.41 4.84
CA MET A 89 8.28 7.70 4.15
C MET A 89 7.48 8.78 4.89
N LEU A 90 6.47 8.41 5.72
CA LEU A 90 5.61 9.39 6.39
C LEU A 90 6.38 10.43 7.23
N PRO A 91 7.35 10.05 8.09
CA PRO A 91 8.15 11.01 8.86
C PRO A 91 8.97 11.95 7.96
N VAL A 92 9.47 11.45 6.82
CA VAL A 92 10.26 12.26 5.88
C VAL A 92 9.44 13.40 5.29
N ALA A 93 8.18 13.13 4.95
CA ALA A 93 7.26 14.17 4.46
C ALA A 93 7.03 15.25 5.53
N GLU A 94 6.86 14.85 6.79
CA GLU A 94 6.68 15.77 7.93
C GLU A 94 7.93 16.60 8.20
N GLU A 95 9.10 15.98 8.28
CA GLU A 95 10.40 16.64 8.48
C GLU A 95 10.67 17.69 7.41
N ASN A 96 10.34 17.40 6.15
CA ASN A 96 10.53 18.32 5.04
C ASN A 96 9.35 19.30 4.84
N LYS A 97 8.24 19.15 5.60
CA LYS A 97 7.02 19.94 5.46
C LYS A 97 6.49 19.95 4.01
N LYS A 98 6.51 18.80 3.37
CA LYS A 98 6.09 18.62 1.98
C LYS A 98 5.07 17.51 1.85
N ILE A 99 4.12 17.70 0.94
CA ILE A 99 3.03 16.76 0.69
C ILE A 99 3.56 15.46 0.09
N LEU A 100 3.11 14.34 0.66
CA LEU A 100 3.19 13.01 0.08
C LEU A 100 1.77 12.49 -0.17
N ILE A 101 1.46 12.21 -1.43
CA ILE A 101 0.22 11.56 -1.85
C ILE A 101 0.51 10.06 -1.95
N VAL A 102 -0.03 9.28 -1.02
CA VAL A 102 0.18 7.83 -1.00
C VAL A 102 -0.74 7.16 -2.01
N GLU A 103 -0.14 6.46 -2.96
CA GLU A 103 -0.80 5.68 -4.01
C GLU A 103 0.18 4.61 -4.53
N PRO A 104 -0.16 3.31 -4.56
CA PRO A 104 -1.42 2.66 -4.16
C PRO A 104 -1.37 1.93 -2.80
N ALA A 105 -0.38 2.18 -1.94
CA ALA A 105 -0.27 1.51 -0.63
C ALA A 105 -1.55 1.66 0.21
N VAL A 106 -2.05 0.55 0.80
CA VAL A 106 -3.40 0.49 1.36
C VAL A 106 -3.49 0.28 2.87
N ALA A 107 -2.40 0.04 3.59
CA ALA A 107 -2.45 -0.17 5.04
C ALA A 107 -3.22 0.96 5.76
N ASP A 108 -4.10 0.60 6.68
CA ASP A 108 -4.95 1.56 7.41
C ASP A 108 -4.13 2.55 8.24
N SER A 109 -3.02 2.07 8.82
CA SER A 109 -2.12 2.88 9.64
C SER A 109 -1.56 4.11 8.92
N ILE A 110 -1.45 4.10 7.59
CA ILE A 110 -0.93 5.22 6.79
C ILE A 110 -1.73 6.51 7.01
N THR A 111 -3.05 6.41 7.03
CA THR A 111 -3.97 7.54 7.29
C THR A 111 -4.71 7.40 8.62
N GLY A 112 -4.30 6.42 9.44
CA GLY A 112 -4.75 6.17 10.80
C GLY A 112 -3.75 6.68 11.84
N ASP A 113 -3.25 5.78 12.68
CA ASP A 113 -2.40 6.10 13.82
C ASP A 113 -1.00 6.63 13.46
N LYS A 114 -0.54 6.42 12.21
CA LYS A 114 0.76 6.93 11.71
C LYS A 114 0.63 8.19 10.86
N TRP A 115 -0.59 8.69 10.64
CA TRP A 115 -0.84 9.85 9.82
C TRP A 115 -0.20 11.13 10.38
N ASN A 116 0.25 11.99 9.50
CA ASN A 116 0.58 13.37 9.79
C ASN A 116 -0.04 14.32 8.75
N ARG A 117 -0.07 15.60 9.01
CA ARG A 117 -0.77 16.61 8.19
C ARG A 117 -0.28 16.74 6.73
N TYR A 118 0.84 16.16 6.38
CA TYR A 118 1.41 16.22 5.03
C TYR A 118 1.05 15.00 4.17
N ILE A 119 0.31 14.04 4.75
CA ILE A 119 -0.02 12.78 4.10
C ILE A 119 -1.45 12.81 3.60
N PHE A 120 -1.62 12.47 2.32
CA PHE A 120 -2.89 12.27 1.64
C PHE A 120 -2.89 10.92 0.96
N ARG A 121 -4.06 10.32 0.78
CA ARG A 121 -4.24 9.07 0.04
C ARG A 121 -5.39 9.24 -0.94
N THR A 122 -5.20 8.82 -2.19
CA THR A 122 -6.20 8.91 -3.25
C THR A 122 -6.92 7.59 -3.47
N GLY A 123 -6.28 6.47 -3.16
CA GLY A 123 -6.84 5.13 -3.29
C GLY A 123 -7.62 4.64 -2.07
N ARG A 124 -8.03 3.39 -2.13
CA ARG A 124 -8.71 2.67 -1.05
C ARG A 124 -7.75 2.36 0.12
N ASN A 125 -8.31 1.86 1.21
CA ASN A 125 -7.57 1.34 2.36
C ASN A 125 -7.98 -0.10 2.71
N SER A 126 -7.22 -0.75 3.61
CA SER A 126 -7.46 -2.14 4.02
C SER A 126 -8.85 -2.34 4.65
N SER A 127 -9.37 -1.38 5.40
CA SER A 127 -10.71 -1.46 6.00
C SER A 127 -11.82 -1.49 4.95
N GLN A 128 -11.68 -0.76 3.84
CA GLN A 128 -12.63 -0.79 2.74
C GLN A 128 -12.62 -2.15 2.03
N ASP A 129 -11.43 -2.69 1.74
CA ASP A 129 -11.30 -4.03 1.15
C ASP A 129 -11.86 -5.10 2.09
N ALA A 130 -11.57 -5.00 3.39
CA ALA A 130 -12.05 -5.92 4.40
C ALA A 130 -13.58 -5.90 4.53
N ALA A 131 -14.19 -4.73 4.55
CA ALA A 131 -15.65 -4.59 4.63
C ALA A 131 -16.34 -5.23 3.41
N ALA A 132 -15.80 -5.01 2.19
CA ALA A 132 -16.31 -5.61 0.98
C ALA A 132 -16.22 -7.16 1.01
N ASN A 133 -15.09 -7.70 1.45
CA ASN A 133 -14.89 -9.14 1.58
C ASN A 133 -15.77 -9.74 2.68
N ALA A 134 -15.86 -9.12 3.85
CA ALA A 134 -16.69 -9.59 4.96
C ALA A 134 -18.17 -9.67 4.56
N ALA A 135 -18.68 -8.71 3.81
CA ALA A 135 -20.07 -8.70 3.33
C ALA A 135 -20.45 -9.98 2.57
N ALA A 136 -19.48 -10.63 1.91
CA ALA A 136 -19.74 -11.86 1.13
C ALA A 136 -19.93 -13.10 1.99
N PHE A 137 -19.28 -13.21 3.15
CA PHE A 137 -19.26 -14.45 3.91
C PHE A 137 -19.31 -14.33 5.44
N ASP A 138 -19.59 -13.15 5.98
CA ASP A 138 -19.79 -12.97 7.42
C ASP A 138 -21.15 -13.54 7.85
N LYS A 139 -21.17 -14.86 8.11
CA LYS A 139 -22.38 -15.62 8.50
C LYS A 139 -22.10 -16.52 9.69
N GLU A 140 -23.16 -16.85 10.43
CA GLU A 140 -23.10 -17.86 11.50
C GLU A 140 -22.59 -19.20 10.95
N GLY A 141 -21.78 -19.90 11.73
CA GLY A 141 -21.23 -21.20 11.37
C GLY A 141 -20.10 -21.15 10.34
N VAL A 142 -19.62 -19.96 9.95
CA VAL A 142 -18.44 -19.80 9.09
C VAL A 142 -17.18 -19.73 9.94
N SER A 143 -16.22 -20.61 9.66
CA SER A 143 -14.86 -20.58 10.22
C SER A 143 -13.87 -20.02 9.21
N VAL A 144 -13.04 -19.08 9.63
CA VAL A 144 -12.07 -18.40 8.77
C VAL A 144 -10.66 -18.65 9.27
N ALA A 145 -9.75 -18.99 8.36
CA ALA A 145 -8.31 -18.83 8.57
C ALA A 145 -7.79 -17.70 7.70
N THR A 146 -6.77 -17.01 8.14
CA THR A 146 -6.07 -16.02 7.33
C THR A 146 -4.67 -16.49 7.00
N LEU A 147 -4.18 -16.15 5.82
CA LEU A 147 -2.80 -16.33 5.39
C LEU A 147 -2.32 -15.01 4.80
N ALA A 148 -1.35 -14.40 5.44
CA ALA A 148 -0.92 -13.05 5.09
C ALA A 148 0.61 -12.92 5.03
N GLN A 149 1.08 -11.98 4.25
CA GLN A 149 2.48 -11.58 4.27
C GLN A 149 2.80 -10.84 5.57
N ASP A 150 3.94 -11.17 6.19
CA ASP A 150 4.35 -10.62 7.49
C ASP A 150 5.00 -9.24 7.37
N TYR A 151 4.20 -8.25 6.96
CA TYR A 151 4.57 -6.83 7.00
C TYR A 151 3.31 -5.95 7.08
N ALA A 152 3.45 -4.62 7.06
CA ALA A 152 2.35 -3.68 7.33
C ALA A 152 1.08 -3.94 6.52
N PHE A 153 1.20 -4.26 5.22
CA PHE A 153 0.03 -4.58 4.38
C PHE A 153 -0.75 -5.79 4.92
N GLY A 154 -0.06 -6.92 5.15
CA GLY A 154 -0.70 -8.14 5.62
C GLY A 154 -1.26 -7.99 7.04
N ARG A 155 -0.50 -7.36 7.95
CA ARG A 155 -0.92 -7.15 9.34
C ARG A 155 -2.15 -6.25 9.45
N ASP A 156 -2.13 -5.08 8.81
CA ASP A 156 -3.28 -4.15 8.79
C ASP A 156 -4.49 -4.78 8.09
N GLY A 157 -4.25 -5.52 6.99
CA GLY A 157 -5.31 -6.19 6.25
C GLY A 157 -6.02 -7.27 7.05
N VAL A 158 -5.29 -8.15 7.75
CA VAL A 158 -5.89 -9.17 8.64
C VAL A 158 -6.63 -8.51 9.79
N LYS A 159 -6.04 -7.47 10.40
CA LYS A 159 -6.71 -6.72 11.47
C LYS A 159 -8.02 -6.11 10.98
N ALA A 160 -8.00 -5.42 9.87
CA ALA A 160 -9.19 -4.80 9.27
C ALA A 160 -10.27 -5.85 8.96
N PHE A 161 -9.87 -7.00 8.42
CA PHE A 161 -10.78 -8.09 8.12
C PHE A 161 -11.41 -8.68 9.39
N LYS A 162 -10.61 -8.91 10.42
CA LYS A 162 -11.08 -9.35 11.73
C LYS A 162 -12.09 -8.38 12.36
N ASP A 163 -11.80 -7.09 12.29
CA ASP A 163 -12.67 -6.03 12.81
C ASP A 163 -14.00 -5.93 12.02
N ALA A 164 -14.00 -6.28 10.74
CA ALA A 164 -15.19 -6.26 9.88
C ALA A 164 -16.13 -7.46 10.13
N LEU A 165 -15.62 -8.59 10.63
CA LEU A 165 -16.44 -9.78 10.90
C LEU A 165 -17.27 -9.60 12.17
N LYS A 166 -18.57 -9.95 12.08
CA LYS A 166 -19.53 -9.90 13.20
C LYS A 166 -20.00 -11.29 13.65
N LYS A 167 -20.06 -12.25 12.72
CA LYS A 167 -20.65 -13.57 12.90
C LYS A 167 -19.66 -14.70 12.66
N ALA A 168 -18.92 -14.63 11.55
CA ALA A 168 -17.86 -15.57 11.24
C ALA A 168 -16.70 -15.45 12.24
N LYS A 169 -16.01 -16.57 12.49
CA LYS A 169 -14.92 -16.61 13.49
C LYS A 169 -13.59 -16.90 12.83
N ILE A 170 -12.60 -16.05 13.10
CA ILE A 170 -11.21 -16.36 12.76
C ILE A 170 -10.71 -17.41 13.77
N VAL A 171 -10.33 -18.57 13.26
CA VAL A 171 -9.84 -19.71 14.05
C VAL A 171 -8.33 -19.88 13.95
N HIS A 172 -7.70 -19.25 12.97
CA HIS A 172 -6.25 -19.27 12.78
C HIS A 172 -5.79 -18.05 11.97
N GLU A 173 -4.68 -17.47 12.39
CA GLU A 173 -3.99 -16.39 11.68
C GLU A 173 -2.57 -16.86 11.36
N GLU A 174 -2.24 -17.00 10.08
CA GLU A 174 -0.92 -17.38 9.60
C GLU A 174 -0.25 -16.19 8.96
N TYR A 175 0.99 -15.91 9.37
CA TYR A 175 1.83 -14.85 8.76
C TYR A 175 3.12 -15.47 8.25
N LEU A 176 3.46 -15.20 7.00
CA LEU A 176 4.67 -15.71 6.37
C LEU A 176 5.56 -14.55 5.89
N PRO A 177 6.88 -14.68 6.05
CA PRO A 177 7.83 -13.70 5.52
C PRO A 177 7.57 -13.39 4.04
N THR A 178 7.80 -12.16 3.63
CA THR A 178 7.55 -11.70 2.23
C THR A 178 8.41 -12.40 1.18
N ASN A 179 9.50 -13.04 1.59
CA ASN A 179 10.40 -13.83 0.74
C ASN A 179 10.12 -15.33 0.78
N THR A 180 8.99 -15.76 1.36
CA THR A 180 8.61 -17.18 1.41
C THR A 180 8.36 -17.70 -0.01
N THR A 181 8.98 -18.82 -0.36
CA THR A 181 8.79 -19.54 -1.63
C THR A 181 8.17 -20.92 -1.44
N ASP A 182 8.32 -21.52 -0.25
CA ASP A 182 7.68 -22.77 0.13
C ASP A 182 6.58 -22.51 1.18
N PHE A 183 5.35 -22.72 0.77
CA PHE A 183 4.16 -22.50 1.59
C PHE A 183 3.66 -23.77 2.30
N THR A 184 4.31 -24.92 2.11
CA THR A 184 3.84 -26.24 2.57
C THR A 184 3.56 -26.23 4.08
N ALA A 185 4.49 -25.78 4.89
CA ALA A 185 4.33 -25.77 6.34
C ALA A 185 3.22 -24.80 6.81
N GLY A 186 3.12 -23.61 6.18
CA GLY A 186 2.05 -22.66 6.46
C GLY A 186 0.68 -23.20 6.07
N ALA A 187 0.57 -23.78 4.88
CA ALA A 187 -0.66 -24.44 4.41
C ALA A 187 -1.08 -25.59 5.34
N GLN A 188 -0.12 -26.39 5.82
CA GLN A 188 -0.41 -27.48 6.74
C GLN A 188 -0.98 -26.97 8.07
N ARG A 189 -0.41 -25.88 8.64
CA ARG A 189 -0.94 -25.29 9.88
C ARG A 189 -2.36 -24.74 9.68
N VAL A 190 -2.63 -24.07 8.57
CA VAL A 190 -3.98 -23.61 8.21
C VAL A 190 -4.93 -24.80 8.08
N PHE A 191 -4.54 -25.85 7.38
CA PHE A 191 -5.35 -27.06 7.22
C PHE A 191 -5.69 -27.70 8.56
N ASP A 192 -4.68 -27.90 9.41
CA ASP A 192 -4.86 -28.52 10.73
C ASP A 192 -5.78 -27.70 11.64
N ALA A 193 -5.69 -26.38 11.59
CA ALA A 193 -6.58 -25.49 12.35
C ALA A 193 -8.04 -25.53 11.86
N MET A 194 -8.25 -25.88 10.59
CA MET A 194 -9.56 -25.82 9.94
C MET A 194 -10.25 -27.17 9.77
N LYS A 195 -9.51 -28.28 9.66
CA LYS A 195 -10.03 -29.59 9.22
C LYS A 195 -11.25 -30.09 10.05
N ASP A 196 -11.22 -29.89 11.35
CA ASP A 196 -12.26 -30.40 12.27
C ASP A 196 -13.32 -29.32 12.64
N LYS A 197 -13.24 -28.13 12.04
CA LYS A 197 -14.23 -27.07 12.26
C LYS A 197 -15.52 -27.39 11.51
N PRO A 198 -16.70 -27.24 12.15
CA PRO A 198 -17.97 -27.46 11.47
C PRO A 198 -18.28 -26.33 10.49
N GLY A 199 -19.20 -26.60 9.59
CA GLY A 199 -19.76 -25.60 8.66
C GLY A 199 -18.81 -25.20 7.53
N ARG A 200 -19.07 -24.03 6.97
CA ARG A 200 -18.31 -23.48 5.86
C ARG A 200 -16.94 -22.97 6.32
N LYS A 201 -15.92 -23.32 5.56
CA LYS A 201 -14.52 -22.93 5.81
C LYS A 201 -14.06 -21.93 4.76
N ILE A 202 -13.45 -20.84 5.19
CA ILE A 202 -12.93 -19.77 4.33
C ILE A 202 -11.45 -19.59 4.63
N LEU A 203 -10.63 -19.57 3.61
CA LEU A 203 -9.25 -19.07 3.68
C LEU A 203 -9.21 -17.68 3.06
N PHE A 204 -8.87 -16.68 3.88
CA PHE A 204 -8.65 -15.30 3.44
C PHE A 204 -7.15 -15.07 3.28
N ILE A 205 -6.72 -14.76 2.06
CA ILE A 205 -5.31 -14.55 1.71
C ILE A 205 -5.07 -13.07 1.42
N ILE A 206 -3.97 -12.51 1.98
CA ILE A 206 -3.62 -11.10 1.82
C ILE A 206 -2.10 -10.88 1.69
#